data_bb10a07d60e1dce1d8bb67cf35268fb6
#
_entry.id   bb10a07d60e1dce1d8bb67cf35268fb6
#
_cell.length_a   1.000
_cell.length_b   1.000
_cell.length_c   1.000
_cell.angle_alpha   90.00
_cell.angle_beta   90.00
_cell.angle_gamma   90.00
#
_symmetry.space_group_name_H-M   'P 1'
#
loop_
_entity.id
_entity.type
_entity.pdbx_description
1 polymer ?
#
loop_
_entity_poly.entity_id
_entity_poly.type
_entity_poly.pdbx_seq_one_letter_code
_entity_poly.pdbx_strand_id
1 'polypeptide(L)'
;MALVSAKEMLQKAKAGHYAVGQFNINNLEWTKSILLTAEECKSPVILGVSEGAGKYMAGYKTVVGMVNGMLEELNITVPVALHLDHGSYEGAKACIAAGFSSIMFDGSHLPFEENVEKTKELVAICEEKGMSIEAEVGSIGGEEDGVVGMGECADPQECKAIADLGVSMLAAGIGNIHGKYPENWAGLQFDVLDDIQKLTGDMPLVLHGGTGIPEDMIKKAISLGVSKINVNTECQLSFAEATRKYIEAGKDLEGKGFDPRKLLAPGFEAIKATVKEKMELFGSVNKA
;
A
#
# COMPACT_ATOMS: atom_id res chain seq x y z
N MET A 1 6.11 -10.62 -16.95
CA MET A 1 4.68 -10.69 -16.60
C MET A 1 4.09 -9.28 -16.70
N ALA A 2 2.81 -9.12 -17.03
CA ALA A 2 2.16 -7.79 -17.02
C ALA A 2 1.65 -7.46 -15.60
N LEU A 3 1.48 -6.18 -15.31
CA LEU A 3 0.76 -5.72 -14.13
C LEU A 3 -0.65 -6.32 -14.07
N VAL A 4 -1.11 -6.67 -12.87
CA VAL A 4 -2.45 -7.23 -12.66
C VAL A 4 -3.28 -6.33 -11.74
N SER A 5 -4.61 -6.43 -11.88
CA SER A 5 -5.55 -5.84 -10.91
C SER A 5 -5.32 -6.45 -9.52
N ALA A 6 -5.45 -5.65 -8.47
CA ALA A 6 -5.37 -6.16 -7.10
C ALA A 6 -6.61 -6.97 -6.67
N LYS A 7 -7.72 -6.89 -7.41
CA LYS A 7 -9.01 -7.48 -7.02
C LYS A 7 -8.91 -8.96 -6.70
N GLU A 8 -8.38 -9.77 -7.62
CA GLU A 8 -8.33 -11.23 -7.45
C GLU A 8 -7.38 -11.64 -6.31
N MET A 9 -6.19 -11.00 -6.22
CA MET A 9 -5.24 -11.34 -5.15
C MET A 9 -5.79 -11.01 -3.77
N LEU A 10 -6.59 -9.94 -3.64
CA LEU A 10 -7.21 -9.56 -2.35
C LEU A 10 -8.41 -10.42 -2.00
N GLN A 11 -9.19 -10.87 -2.97
CA GLN A 11 -10.25 -11.85 -2.75
C GLN A 11 -9.67 -13.19 -2.25
N LYS A 12 -8.57 -13.65 -2.85
CA LYS A 12 -7.83 -14.83 -2.37
C LYS A 12 -7.26 -14.63 -0.98
N ALA A 13 -6.72 -13.42 -0.69
CA ALA A 13 -6.19 -13.09 0.62
C ALA A 13 -7.27 -13.15 1.70
N LYS A 14 -8.43 -12.54 1.45
CA LYS A 14 -9.58 -12.60 2.36
C LYS A 14 -10.05 -14.03 2.61
N ALA A 15 -10.27 -14.79 1.56
CA ALA A 15 -10.69 -16.19 1.67
C ALA A 15 -9.66 -17.08 2.37
N GLY A 16 -8.37 -16.77 2.20
CA GLY A 16 -7.24 -17.49 2.79
C GLY A 16 -6.77 -16.98 4.15
N HIS A 17 -7.44 -15.96 4.72
CA HIS A 17 -7.08 -15.33 6.01
C HIS A 17 -5.60 -14.91 6.08
N TYR A 18 -5.13 -14.20 5.04
CA TYR A 18 -3.85 -13.51 5.00
C TYR A 18 -4.03 -12.11 4.40
N ALA A 19 -3.00 -11.27 4.46
CA ALA A 19 -3.03 -9.98 3.80
C ALA A 19 -1.88 -9.83 2.80
N VAL A 20 -2.15 -9.15 1.69
CA VAL A 20 -1.13 -8.72 0.72
C VAL A 20 -0.52 -7.41 1.19
N GLY A 21 0.80 -7.34 1.25
CA GLY A 21 1.50 -6.10 1.56
C GLY A 21 1.46 -5.11 0.40
N GLN A 22 1.06 -3.86 0.69
CA GLN A 22 1.36 -2.73 -0.16
C GLN A 22 2.61 -2.03 0.40
N PHE A 23 3.63 -1.90 -0.43
CA PHE A 23 4.84 -1.17 -0.09
C PHE A 23 4.99 0.02 -1.04
N ASN A 24 5.16 1.22 -0.46
CA ASN A 24 5.31 2.43 -1.26
C ASN A 24 6.67 2.45 -1.94
N ILE A 25 6.68 2.89 -3.20
CA ILE A 25 7.90 3.04 -4.00
C ILE A 25 8.19 4.54 -4.25
N ASN A 26 9.47 4.90 -4.16
CA ASN A 26 9.91 6.28 -4.35
C ASN A 26 11.00 6.42 -5.44
N ASN A 27 11.63 5.31 -5.81
CA ASN A 27 12.72 5.29 -6.80
C ASN A 27 13.03 3.84 -7.24
N LEU A 28 14.12 3.69 -8.01
CA LEU A 28 14.58 2.41 -8.53
C LEU A 28 14.94 1.40 -7.42
N GLU A 29 15.65 1.84 -6.39
CA GLU A 29 16.11 0.98 -5.29
C GLU A 29 14.94 0.38 -4.52
N TRP A 30 13.91 1.20 -4.19
CA TRP A 30 12.69 0.72 -3.54
C TRP A 30 11.96 -0.31 -4.39
N THR A 31 11.69 0.04 -5.64
CA THR A 31 10.95 -0.83 -6.57
C THR A 31 11.64 -2.17 -6.74
N LYS A 32 12.95 -2.15 -6.99
CA LYS A 32 13.75 -3.35 -7.21
C LYS A 32 13.80 -4.23 -5.95
N SER A 33 14.02 -3.65 -4.76
CA SER A 33 14.11 -4.41 -3.51
C SER A 33 12.79 -5.12 -3.17
N ILE A 34 11.66 -4.44 -3.35
CA ILE A 34 10.33 -5.00 -3.10
C ILE A 34 10.02 -6.13 -4.09
N LEU A 35 10.26 -5.93 -5.38
CA LEU A 35 9.98 -6.92 -6.41
C LEU A 35 10.83 -8.20 -6.23
N LEU A 36 12.13 -8.05 -5.95
CA LEU A 36 13.01 -9.21 -5.68
C LEU A 36 12.57 -9.98 -4.44
N THR A 37 12.18 -9.28 -3.37
CA THR A 37 11.70 -9.92 -2.15
C THR A 37 10.37 -10.65 -2.38
N ALA A 38 9.44 -10.04 -3.13
CA ALA A 38 8.18 -10.67 -3.48
C ALA A 38 8.41 -11.96 -4.29
N GLU A 39 9.33 -11.94 -5.27
CA GLU A 39 9.69 -13.11 -6.05
C GLU A 39 10.36 -14.20 -5.19
N GLU A 40 11.31 -13.84 -4.31
CA GLU A 40 11.97 -14.75 -3.38
C GLU A 40 10.97 -15.41 -2.42
N CYS A 41 9.99 -14.65 -1.90
CA CYS A 41 8.96 -15.14 -0.99
C CYS A 41 7.78 -15.82 -1.68
N LYS A 42 7.72 -15.82 -3.01
CA LYS A 42 6.54 -16.26 -3.77
C LYS A 42 5.24 -15.62 -3.22
N SER A 43 5.31 -14.31 -2.97
CA SER A 43 4.22 -13.51 -2.40
C SER A 43 3.64 -12.58 -3.47
N PRO A 44 2.32 -12.47 -3.61
CA PRO A 44 1.74 -11.36 -4.36
C PRO A 44 2.11 -10.04 -3.67
N VAL A 45 2.22 -8.95 -4.43
CA VAL A 45 2.61 -7.65 -3.89
C VAL A 45 1.90 -6.50 -4.59
N ILE A 46 1.67 -5.41 -3.85
CA ILE A 46 1.15 -4.16 -4.36
C ILE A 46 2.23 -3.08 -4.19
N LEU A 47 2.59 -2.42 -5.29
CA LEU A 47 3.48 -1.28 -5.30
C LEU A 47 2.65 0.00 -5.19
N GLY A 48 2.72 0.67 -4.04
CA GLY A 48 1.99 1.92 -3.78
C GLY A 48 2.76 3.14 -4.30
N VAL A 49 2.07 4.08 -4.91
CA VAL A 49 2.63 5.34 -5.39
C VAL A 49 1.72 6.47 -4.98
N SER A 50 2.16 7.35 -4.08
CA SER A 50 1.45 8.59 -3.78
C SER A 50 1.60 9.61 -4.91
N GLU A 51 0.78 10.65 -4.92
CA GLU A 51 0.91 11.73 -5.91
C GLU A 51 2.27 12.44 -5.81
N GLY A 52 2.76 12.65 -4.57
CA GLY A 52 4.08 13.22 -4.33
C GLY A 52 5.20 12.33 -4.83
N ALA A 53 5.13 11.02 -4.59
CA ALA A 53 6.08 10.05 -5.10
C ALA A 53 6.06 9.98 -6.64
N GLY A 54 4.88 10.01 -7.25
CA GLY A 54 4.72 10.07 -8.70
C GLY A 54 5.38 11.32 -9.29
N LYS A 55 5.17 12.47 -8.68
CA LYS A 55 5.82 13.74 -9.06
C LYS A 55 7.35 13.67 -8.89
N TYR A 56 7.82 13.13 -7.75
CA TYR A 56 9.24 12.94 -7.48
C TYR A 56 9.93 12.06 -8.54
N MET A 57 9.27 10.99 -8.98
CA MET A 57 9.75 10.07 -10.02
C MET A 57 9.52 10.59 -11.46
N ALA A 58 9.28 11.88 -11.65
CA ALA A 58 9.05 12.55 -12.92
C ALA A 58 7.75 12.17 -13.65
N GLY A 59 6.75 11.66 -12.93
CA GLY A 59 5.41 11.41 -13.44
C GLY A 59 5.03 9.95 -13.57
N TYR A 60 3.73 9.69 -13.64
CA TYR A 60 3.15 8.35 -13.60
C TYR A 60 3.58 7.46 -14.77
N LYS A 61 3.77 8.01 -15.96
CA LYS A 61 4.28 7.23 -17.12
C LYS A 61 5.71 6.74 -16.89
N THR A 62 6.56 7.54 -16.23
CA THR A 62 7.91 7.13 -15.83
C THR A 62 7.86 5.98 -14.86
N VAL A 63 6.97 6.06 -13.87
CA VAL A 63 6.74 4.97 -12.90
C VAL A 63 6.31 3.69 -13.60
N VAL A 64 5.29 3.77 -14.47
CA VAL A 64 4.82 2.61 -15.24
C VAL A 64 5.93 2.00 -16.10
N GLY A 65 6.71 2.83 -16.79
CA GLY A 65 7.85 2.37 -17.61
C GLY A 65 8.93 1.67 -16.77
N MET A 66 9.30 2.25 -15.63
CA MET A 66 10.27 1.67 -14.69
C MET A 66 9.79 0.31 -14.16
N VAL A 67 8.55 0.24 -13.67
CA VAL A 67 8.00 -1.00 -13.10
C VAL A 67 7.91 -2.09 -14.17
N ASN A 68 7.34 -1.81 -15.35
CA ASN A 68 7.24 -2.78 -16.44
C ASN A 68 8.61 -3.30 -16.89
N GLY A 69 9.60 -2.41 -17.05
CA GLY A 69 10.96 -2.81 -17.37
C GLY A 69 11.56 -3.75 -16.32
N MET A 70 11.34 -3.46 -15.03
CA MET A 70 11.83 -4.33 -13.95
C MET A 70 11.12 -5.68 -13.89
N LEU A 71 9.80 -5.73 -14.14
CA LEU A 71 9.06 -7.00 -14.18
C LEU A 71 9.63 -7.94 -15.25
N GLU A 72 10.02 -7.39 -16.40
CA GLU A 72 10.61 -8.13 -17.51
C GLU A 72 12.05 -8.55 -17.21
N GLU A 73 12.95 -7.60 -16.91
CA GLU A 73 14.38 -7.83 -16.73
C GLU A 73 14.72 -8.70 -15.50
N LEU A 74 13.92 -8.58 -14.43
CA LEU A 74 14.10 -9.39 -13.21
C LEU A 74 13.34 -10.74 -13.27
N ASN A 75 12.64 -11.02 -14.36
CA ASN A 75 11.84 -12.23 -14.53
C ASN A 75 10.85 -12.46 -13.36
N ILE A 76 10.14 -11.41 -12.96
CA ILE A 76 9.16 -11.47 -11.87
C ILE A 76 7.96 -12.33 -12.31
N THR A 77 7.65 -13.37 -11.54
CA THR A 77 6.56 -14.32 -11.83
C THR A 77 5.37 -14.20 -10.91
N VAL A 78 5.54 -13.57 -9.75
CA VAL A 78 4.46 -13.35 -8.79
C VAL A 78 3.49 -12.24 -9.26
N PRO A 79 2.21 -12.27 -8.85
CA PRO A 79 1.27 -11.19 -9.16
C PRO A 79 1.72 -9.85 -8.56
N VAL A 80 1.79 -8.81 -9.39
CA VAL A 80 2.17 -7.45 -9.00
C VAL A 80 1.10 -6.46 -9.47
N ALA A 81 0.54 -5.68 -8.54
CA ALA A 81 -0.31 -4.55 -8.85
C ALA A 81 0.46 -3.23 -8.65
N LEU A 82 0.31 -2.30 -9.59
CA LEU A 82 0.77 -0.92 -9.44
C LEU A 82 -0.42 -0.04 -9.07
N HIS A 83 -0.37 0.56 -7.90
CA HIS A 83 -1.49 1.16 -7.21
C HIS A 83 -1.23 2.64 -6.87
N LEU A 84 -2.15 3.53 -7.21
CA LEU A 84 -2.16 4.89 -6.69
C LEU A 84 -2.61 4.85 -5.22
N ASP A 85 -1.82 5.45 -4.32
CA ASP A 85 -2.06 5.50 -2.89
C ASP A 85 -2.52 6.91 -2.50
N HIS A 86 -3.66 7.05 -1.80
CA HIS A 86 -4.30 8.32 -1.44
C HIS A 86 -4.44 9.31 -2.60
N GLY A 87 -5.06 8.86 -3.69
CA GLY A 87 -5.23 9.69 -4.88
C GLY A 87 -6.40 10.67 -4.79
N SER A 88 -6.18 11.90 -5.27
CA SER A 88 -7.27 12.79 -5.63
C SER A 88 -8.07 12.26 -6.82
N TYR A 89 -9.26 12.81 -7.06
CA TYR A 89 -10.07 12.43 -8.22
C TYR A 89 -9.31 12.61 -9.56
N GLU A 90 -8.58 13.72 -9.72
CA GLU A 90 -7.78 13.96 -10.91
C GLU A 90 -6.53 13.09 -10.96
N GLY A 91 -5.87 12.83 -9.82
CA GLY A 91 -4.76 11.89 -9.71
C GLY A 91 -5.15 10.47 -10.12
N ALA A 92 -6.32 10.01 -9.68
CA ALA A 92 -6.88 8.72 -10.06
C ALA A 92 -7.06 8.61 -11.59
N LYS A 93 -7.66 9.61 -12.24
CA LYS A 93 -7.84 9.66 -13.71
C LYS A 93 -6.50 9.69 -14.44
N ALA A 94 -5.52 10.44 -13.92
CA ALA A 94 -4.19 10.51 -14.50
C ALA A 94 -3.43 9.17 -14.42
N CYS A 95 -3.54 8.46 -13.29
CA CYS A 95 -2.95 7.12 -13.12
C CYS A 95 -3.60 6.09 -14.03
N ILE A 96 -4.94 6.11 -14.16
CA ILE A 96 -5.68 5.27 -15.12
C ILE A 96 -5.16 5.50 -16.54
N ALA A 97 -5.00 6.75 -16.94
CA ALA A 97 -4.48 7.11 -18.27
C ALA A 97 -3.00 6.74 -18.48
N ALA A 98 -2.21 6.68 -17.41
CA ALA A 98 -0.80 6.32 -17.46
C ALA A 98 -0.55 4.80 -17.57
N GLY A 99 -1.53 3.95 -17.20
CA GLY A 99 -1.41 2.50 -17.26
C GLY A 99 -1.16 1.81 -15.92
N PHE A 100 -1.58 2.41 -14.81
CA PHE A 100 -1.68 1.73 -13.52
C PHE A 100 -2.69 0.58 -13.62
N SER A 101 -2.55 -0.42 -12.77
CA SER A 101 -3.47 -1.57 -12.70
C SER A 101 -4.46 -1.47 -11.54
N SER A 102 -4.25 -0.50 -10.65
CA SER A 102 -5.05 -0.28 -9.45
C SER A 102 -4.98 1.18 -9.03
N ILE A 103 -6.03 1.72 -8.45
CA ILE A 103 -6.06 3.06 -7.89
C ILE A 103 -6.77 3.09 -6.55
N MET A 104 -6.41 4.05 -5.68
CA MET A 104 -7.22 4.51 -4.57
C MET A 104 -7.74 5.91 -4.87
N PHE A 105 -9.03 6.11 -4.66
CA PHE A 105 -9.62 7.43 -4.55
C PHE A 105 -9.90 7.74 -3.09
N ASP A 106 -9.19 8.73 -2.57
CA ASP A 106 -9.40 9.22 -1.22
C ASP A 106 -10.39 10.39 -1.21
N GLY A 107 -11.66 10.04 -1.03
CA GLY A 107 -12.76 10.99 -0.88
C GLY A 107 -13.15 11.25 0.59
N SER A 108 -12.37 10.76 1.56
CA SER A 108 -12.70 10.83 2.99
C SER A 108 -12.85 12.23 3.54
N HIS A 109 -12.18 13.21 2.93
CA HIS A 109 -12.24 14.63 3.26
C HIS A 109 -13.41 15.39 2.60
N LEU A 110 -14.15 14.74 1.70
CA LEU A 110 -15.31 15.33 1.02
C LEU A 110 -16.60 15.05 1.80
N PRO A 111 -17.70 15.82 1.55
CA PRO A 111 -19.01 15.38 1.98
C PRO A 111 -19.32 13.97 1.46
N PHE A 112 -19.98 13.14 2.27
CA PHE A 112 -20.19 11.73 1.95
C PHE A 112 -20.86 11.50 0.59
N GLU A 113 -21.88 12.31 0.25
CA GLU A 113 -22.57 12.19 -1.04
C GLU A 113 -21.64 12.47 -2.22
N GLU A 114 -20.69 13.40 -2.06
CA GLU A 114 -19.69 13.70 -3.10
C GLU A 114 -18.65 12.58 -3.23
N ASN A 115 -18.24 11.98 -2.09
CA ASN A 115 -17.41 10.79 -2.10
C ASN A 115 -18.11 9.64 -2.86
N VAL A 116 -19.38 9.39 -2.57
CA VAL A 116 -20.19 8.35 -3.25
C VAL A 116 -20.27 8.62 -4.76
N GLU A 117 -20.58 9.85 -5.18
CA GLU A 117 -20.73 10.18 -6.60
C GLU A 117 -19.43 9.97 -7.38
N LYS A 118 -18.32 10.51 -6.88
CA LYS A 118 -17.00 10.38 -7.51
C LYS A 118 -16.49 8.93 -7.51
N THR A 119 -16.68 8.21 -6.40
CA THR A 119 -16.33 6.79 -6.32
C THR A 119 -17.09 5.97 -7.36
N LYS A 120 -18.40 6.20 -7.50
CA LYS A 120 -19.23 5.50 -8.49
C LYS A 120 -18.75 5.72 -9.93
N GLU A 121 -18.36 6.96 -10.27
CA GLU A 121 -17.82 7.26 -11.60
C GLU A 121 -16.49 6.51 -11.84
N LEU A 122 -15.57 6.55 -10.87
CA LEU A 122 -14.29 5.88 -10.98
C LEU A 122 -14.41 4.35 -11.01
N VAL A 123 -15.37 3.77 -10.27
CA VAL A 123 -15.68 2.34 -10.33
C VAL A 123 -16.03 1.93 -11.76
N ALA A 124 -16.94 2.67 -12.42
CA ALA A 124 -17.32 2.37 -13.80
C ALA A 124 -16.13 2.42 -14.77
N ILE A 125 -15.26 3.41 -14.63
CA ILE A 125 -14.05 3.54 -15.46
C ILE A 125 -13.06 2.38 -15.20
N CYS A 126 -12.85 2.02 -13.92
CA CYS A 126 -11.95 0.93 -13.54
C CYS A 126 -12.48 -0.42 -14.03
N GLU A 127 -13.78 -0.66 -13.92
CA GLU A 127 -14.41 -1.89 -14.41
C GLU A 127 -14.23 -2.06 -15.93
N GLU A 128 -14.47 -1.00 -16.72
CA GLU A 128 -14.25 -1.02 -18.16
C GLU A 128 -12.80 -1.37 -18.54
N LYS A 129 -11.84 -0.94 -17.74
CA LYS A 129 -10.41 -1.13 -17.97
C LYS A 129 -9.82 -2.39 -17.30
N GLY A 130 -10.62 -3.15 -16.56
CA GLY A 130 -10.16 -4.32 -15.81
C GLY A 130 -9.20 -3.97 -14.66
N MET A 131 -9.34 -2.77 -14.10
CA MET A 131 -8.54 -2.27 -12.98
C MET A 131 -9.25 -2.49 -11.65
N SER A 132 -8.52 -2.46 -10.54
CA SER A 132 -9.10 -2.40 -9.20
C SER A 132 -9.15 -0.97 -8.68
N ILE A 133 -10.14 -0.71 -7.83
CA ILE A 133 -10.31 0.56 -7.14
C ILE A 133 -10.51 0.34 -5.65
N GLU A 134 -9.83 1.17 -4.85
CA GLU A 134 -9.98 1.35 -3.42
C GLU A 134 -10.69 2.67 -3.15
N ALA A 135 -11.56 2.69 -2.15
CA ALA A 135 -12.14 3.91 -1.61
C ALA A 135 -11.95 3.95 -0.09
N GLU A 136 -12.09 5.14 0.52
CA GLU A 136 -11.91 5.34 1.95
C GLU A 136 -13.17 5.91 2.60
N VAL A 137 -13.45 5.42 3.83
CA VAL A 137 -14.49 5.92 4.73
C VAL A 137 -13.89 6.18 6.12
N GLY A 138 -14.31 7.24 6.77
CA GLY A 138 -13.63 7.78 7.94
C GLY A 138 -12.34 8.48 7.53
N SER A 139 -11.37 8.60 8.43
CA SER A 139 -10.05 9.13 8.08
C SER A 139 -8.94 8.39 8.80
N ILE A 140 -7.82 8.17 8.10
CA ILE A 140 -6.60 7.66 8.74
C ILE A 140 -5.89 8.83 9.42
N GLY A 141 -5.45 8.64 10.67
CA GLY A 141 -4.75 9.67 11.43
C GLY A 141 -3.31 9.87 10.94
N GLY A 142 -2.65 10.94 11.44
CA GLY A 142 -1.25 11.25 11.09
C GLY A 142 -1.08 12.00 9.78
N GLU A 143 0.12 11.94 9.22
CA GLU A 143 0.48 12.67 8.00
C GLU A 143 1.03 11.69 6.96
N GLU A 144 0.48 11.76 5.76
CA GLU A 144 0.98 11.07 4.57
C GLU A 144 1.04 12.08 3.42
N ASP A 145 2.22 12.24 2.83
CA ASP A 145 2.48 13.10 1.65
C ASP A 145 1.99 14.57 1.82
N GLY A 146 2.08 15.09 3.06
CA GLY A 146 1.66 16.46 3.42
C GLY A 146 0.16 16.59 3.73
N VAL A 147 -0.61 15.52 3.66
CA VAL A 147 -2.02 15.49 4.08
C VAL A 147 -2.11 14.99 5.52
N VAL A 148 -2.77 15.78 6.38
CA VAL A 148 -2.96 15.44 7.81
C VAL A 148 -4.37 14.91 8.01
N GLY A 149 -4.48 13.65 8.45
CA GLY A 149 -5.73 13.02 8.82
C GLY A 149 -6.05 13.19 10.31
N MET A 150 -7.33 13.34 10.64
CA MET A 150 -7.80 13.49 12.03
C MET A 150 -7.97 12.14 12.75
N GLY A 151 -7.97 11.02 12.03
CA GLY A 151 -8.11 9.68 12.60
C GLY A 151 -9.54 9.34 13.03
N GLU A 152 -10.54 9.83 12.30
CA GLU A 152 -11.94 9.54 12.58
C GLU A 152 -12.28 8.10 12.21
N CYS A 153 -12.92 7.38 13.14
CA CYS A 153 -13.43 6.04 12.85
C CYS A 153 -14.51 6.08 11.77
N ALA A 154 -14.46 5.11 10.87
CA ALA A 154 -15.44 4.95 9.82
C ALA A 154 -16.83 4.58 10.37
N ASP A 155 -17.88 5.14 9.77
CA ASP A 155 -19.25 4.67 10.00
C ASP A 155 -19.49 3.37 9.21
N PRO A 156 -19.89 2.26 9.84
CA PRO A 156 -20.12 1.00 9.16
C PRO A 156 -21.21 1.06 8.08
N GLN A 157 -22.21 1.95 8.20
CA GLN A 157 -23.27 2.11 7.19
C GLN A 157 -22.73 2.87 5.95
N GLU A 158 -21.87 3.85 6.15
CA GLU A 158 -21.17 4.51 5.05
C GLU A 158 -20.21 3.54 4.33
N CYS A 159 -19.50 2.71 5.09
CA CYS A 159 -18.69 1.63 4.54
C CYS A 159 -19.51 0.68 3.66
N LYS A 160 -20.69 0.29 4.12
CA LYS A 160 -21.62 -0.54 3.35
C LYS A 160 -22.06 0.16 2.05
N ALA A 161 -22.42 1.43 2.14
CA ALA A 161 -22.86 2.20 0.97
C ALA A 161 -21.76 2.32 -0.09
N ILE A 162 -20.51 2.58 0.31
CA ILE A 162 -19.36 2.62 -0.62
C ILE A 162 -19.05 1.22 -1.19
N ALA A 163 -19.10 0.18 -0.37
CA ALA A 163 -18.89 -1.20 -0.83
C ALA A 163 -19.92 -1.62 -1.89
N ASP A 164 -21.18 -1.22 -1.72
CA ASP A 164 -22.27 -1.50 -2.66
C ASP A 164 -22.12 -0.81 -4.03
N LEU A 165 -21.22 0.16 -4.17
CA LEU A 165 -20.86 0.78 -5.45
C LEU A 165 -20.02 -0.16 -6.33
N GLY A 166 -19.46 -1.24 -5.78
CA GLY A 166 -18.66 -2.21 -6.52
C GLY A 166 -17.15 -1.92 -6.49
N VAL A 167 -16.66 -1.16 -5.49
CA VAL A 167 -15.22 -1.03 -5.25
C VAL A 167 -14.57 -2.40 -5.04
N SER A 168 -13.29 -2.52 -5.33
CA SER A 168 -12.57 -3.81 -5.22
C SER A 168 -12.04 -4.07 -3.81
N MET A 169 -11.87 -3.02 -3.03
CA MET A 169 -11.40 -3.03 -1.65
C MET A 169 -11.79 -1.72 -0.97
N LEU A 170 -11.86 -1.74 0.36
CA LEU A 170 -12.32 -0.62 1.17
C LEU A 170 -11.35 -0.33 2.31
N ALA A 171 -10.79 0.88 2.32
CA ALA A 171 -10.07 1.43 3.46
C ALA A 171 -11.05 2.04 4.48
N ALA A 172 -10.84 1.75 5.75
CA ALA A 172 -11.66 2.27 6.83
C ALA A 172 -10.79 2.81 7.96
N GLY A 173 -11.09 4.00 8.43
CA GLY A 173 -10.53 4.54 9.66
C GLY A 173 -10.98 3.69 10.85
N ILE A 174 -10.05 3.06 11.53
CA ILE A 174 -10.29 2.24 12.74
C ILE A 174 -9.29 2.58 13.86
N GLY A 175 -8.87 3.84 13.92
CA GLY A 175 -7.85 4.32 14.86
C GLY A 175 -6.41 4.08 14.40
N ASN A 176 -6.21 3.69 13.17
CA ASN A 176 -4.91 3.56 12.52
C ASN A 176 -4.34 4.92 12.11
N ILE A 177 -3.00 5.02 12.08
CA ILE A 177 -2.27 6.28 11.91
C ILE A 177 -1.12 6.08 10.92
N HIS A 178 -0.95 7.03 10.00
CA HIS A 178 0.24 7.11 9.16
C HIS A 178 1.48 7.55 9.97
N GLY A 179 2.62 6.97 9.67
CA GLY A 179 3.87 7.30 10.34
C GLY A 179 4.09 6.53 11.63
N LYS A 180 4.66 7.20 12.63
CA LYS A 180 4.96 6.59 13.93
C LYS A 180 3.78 6.75 14.89
N TYR A 181 3.37 5.64 15.50
CA TYR A 181 2.33 5.66 16.52
C TYR A 181 2.82 6.34 17.80
N PRO A 182 2.01 7.21 18.44
CA PRO A 182 2.36 7.81 19.71
C PRO A 182 2.29 6.77 20.85
N GLU A 183 3.06 7.00 21.93
CA GLU A 183 3.12 6.07 23.08
C GLU A 183 1.75 5.83 23.74
N ASN A 184 0.86 6.82 23.67
CA ASN A 184 -0.49 6.75 24.24
C ASN A 184 -1.55 6.30 23.23
N TRP A 185 -1.16 5.69 22.11
CA TRP A 185 -2.12 5.19 21.13
C TRP A 185 -3.02 4.11 21.73
N ALA A 186 -4.34 4.27 21.55
CA ALA A 186 -5.33 3.39 22.15
C ALA A 186 -5.48 2.01 21.48
N GLY A 187 -4.79 1.81 20.35
CA GLY A 187 -4.91 0.59 19.54
C GLY A 187 -5.99 0.69 18.46
N LEU A 188 -6.07 -0.36 17.63
CA LEU A 188 -7.10 -0.49 16.60
C LEU A 188 -8.47 -0.74 17.22
N GLN A 189 -9.51 -0.11 16.64
CA GLN A 189 -10.91 -0.26 17.06
C GLN A 189 -11.53 -1.51 16.42
N PHE A 190 -11.28 -2.68 17.01
CA PHE A 190 -11.71 -3.96 16.45
C PHE A 190 -13.22 -4.15 16.42
N ASP A 191 -13.96 -3.51 17.30
CA ASP A 191 -15.44 -3.57 17.30
C ASP A 191 -15.99 -2.86 16.05
N VAL A 192 -15.41 -1.71 15.68
CA VAL A 192 -15.76 -1.00 14.44
C VAL A 192 -15.40 -1.86 13.22
N LEU A 193 -14.19 -2.46 13.20
CA LEU A 193 -13.76 -3.32 12.10
C LEU A 193 -14.67 -4.55 11.93
N ASP A 194 -15.11 -5.18 13.04
CA ASP A 194 -16.00 -6.33 13.02
C ASP A 194 -17.40 -5.96 12.49
N ASP A 195 -17.92 -4.79 12.89
CA ASP A 195 -19.20 -4.29 12.37
C ASP A 195 -19.13 -3.96 10.88
N ILE A 196 -18.03 -3.35 10.41
CA ILE A 196 -17.78 -3.11 8.99
C ILE A 196 -17.74 -4.43 8.21
N GLN A 197 -16.96 -5.41 8.70
CA GLN A 197 -16.81 -6.70 8.05
C GLN A 197 -18.15 -7.46 7.94
N LYS A 198 -18.97 -7.43 8.98
CA LYS A 198 -20.31 -8.04 8.98
C LYS A 198 -21.25 -7.41 7.94
N LEU A 199 -21.19 -6.08 7.78
CA LEU A 199 -22.04 -5.36 6.83
C LEU A 199 -21.55 -5.46 5.39
N THR A 200 -20.24 -5.48 5.17
CA THR A 200 -19.63 -5.49 3.83
C THR A 200 -19.38 -6.89 3.28
N GLY A 201 -19.53 -7.94 4.11
CA GLY A 201 -19.45 -9.34 3.68
C GLY A 201 -18.08 -9.71 3.10
N ASP A 202 -18.06 -10.08 1.83
CA ASP A 202 -16.84 -10.55 1.14
C ASP A 202 -15.91 -9.42 0.67
N MET A 203 -16.20 -8.16 0.98
CA MET A 203 -15.36 -7.02 0.62
C MET A 203 -13.98 -7.14 1.28
N PRO A 204 -12.86 -7.14 0.51
CA PRO A 204 -11.53 -7.02 1.08
C PRO A 204 -11.35 -5.68 1.80
N LEU A 205 -10.96 -5.72 3.09
CA LEU A 205 -10.69 -4.52 3.87
C LEU A 205 -9.21 -4.17 3.84
N VAL A 206 -8.92 -2.88 3.92
CA VAL A 206 -7.56 -2.35 3.85
C VAL A 206 -7.19 -1.67 5.16
N LEU A 207 -6.00 -1.97 5.68
CA LEU A 207 -5.39 -1.32 6.83
C LEU A 207 -4.23 -0.44 6.36
N HIS A 208 -4.42 0.87 6.41
CA HIS A 208 -3.36 1.85 6.24
C HIS A 208 -2.53 2.03 7.52
N GLY A 209 -1.33 2.60 7.40
CA GLY A 209 -0.48 2.88 8.55
C GLY A 209 0.03 1.63 9.26
N GLY A 210 0.39 0.57 8.51
CA GLY A 210 0.81 -0.71 9.07
C GLY A 210 2.15 -0.71 9.82
N THR A 211 2.88 0.43 9.82
CA THR A 211 4.18 0.55 10.49
C THR A 211 4.02 0.61 12.01
N GLY A 212 4.63 -0.34 12.73
CA GLY A 212 4.69 -0.30 14.20
C GLY A 212 3.43 -0.77 14.93
N ILE A 213 2.43 -1.28 14.22
CA ILE A 213 1.29 -1.97 14.85
C ILE A 213 1.77 -3.32 15.43
N PRO A 214 1.43 -3.67 16.69
CA PRO A 214 1.77 -4.96 17.28
C PRO A 214 1.30 -6.15 16.43
N GLU A 215 2.10 -7.21 16.38
CA GLU A 215 1.82 -8.40 15.55
C GLU A 215 0.46 -9.05 15.86
N ASP A 216 0.08 -9.13 17.13
CA ASP A 216 -1.20 -9.68 17.56
C ASP A 216 -2.39 -8.86 17.05
N MET A 217 -2.25 -7.54 16.98
CA MET A 217 -3.26 -6.65 16.39
C MET A 217 -3.35 -6.82 14.88
N ILE A 218 -2.20 -6.96 14.17
CA ILE A 218 -2.18 -7.27 12.74
C ILE A 218 -2.90 -8.59 12.45
N LYS A 219 -2.56 -9.65 13.19
CA LYS A 219 -3.18 -10.98 13.04
C LYS A 219 -4.68 -10.93 13.32
N LYS A 220 -5.10 -10.18 14.35
CA LYS A 220 -6.52 -9.98 14.65
C LYS A 220 -7.23 -9.20 13.55
N ALA A 221 -6.65 -8.14 13.01
CA ALA A 221 -7.22 -7.38 11.90
C ALA A 221 -7.42 -8.26 10.65
N ILE A 222 -6.43 -9.10 10.31
CA ILE A 222 -6.53 -10.07 9.22
C ILE A 222 -7.67 -11.05 9.45
N SER A 223 -7.83 -11.57 10.67
CA SER A 223 -8.93 -12.48 11.02
C SER A 223 -10.31 -11.83 10.89
N LEU A 224 -10.39 -10.50 10.93
CA LEU A 224 -11.59 -9.68 10.74
C LEU A 224 -11.74 -9.10 9.32
N GLY A 225 -11.03 -9.67 8.34
CA GLY A 225 -11.25 -9.37 6.92
C GLY A 225 -10.28 -8.39 6.30
N VAL A 226 -9.28 -7.88 7.04
CA VAL A 226 -8.19 -7.11 6.44
C VAL A 226 -7.39 -8.00 5.50
N SER A 227 -7.28 -7.59 4.25
CA SER A 227 -6.68 -8.37 3.15
C SER A 227 -5.55 -7.61 2.45
N LYS A 228 -5.38 -6.32 2.74
CA LYS A 228 -4.30 -5.46 2.27
C LYS A 228 -3.79 -4.64 3.45
N ILE A 229 -2.48 -4.53 3.60
CA ILE A 229 -1.85 -3.71 4.66
C ILE A 229 -0.77 -2.84 4.02
N ASN A 230 -0.86 -1.52 4.24
CA ASN A 230 0.08 -0.54 3.71
C ASN A 230 1.26 -0.34 4.67
N VAL A 231 2.48 -0.44 4.13
CA VAL A 231 3.74 -0.22 4.85
C VAL A 231 4.61 0.76 4.05
N ASN A 232 4.89 1.93 4.60
CA ASN A 232 5.74 2.94 4.01
C ASN A 232 6.88 3.34 4.97
N THR A 233 6.54 3.96 6.09
CA THR A 233 7.49 4.58 7.03
C THR A 233 8.55 3.60 7.52
N GLU A 234 8.22 2.33 7.75
CA GLU A 234 9.17 1.34 8.24
C GLU A 234 10.28 1.05 7.22
N CYS A 235 9.94 0.98 5.93
CA CYS A 235 10.93 0.85 4.87
C CYS A 235 11.83 2.10 4.77
N GLN A 236 11.26 3.29 4.94
CA GLN A 236 12.00 4.55 4.93
C GLN A 236 12.99 4.61 6.09
N LEU A 237 12.55 4.24 7.30
CA LEU A 237 13.40 4.24 8.49
C LEU A 237 14.54 3.23 8.40
N SER A 238 14.25 2.01 7.94
CA SER A 238 15.26 0.96 7.79
C SER A 238 16.33 1.32 6.76
N PHE A 239 15.91 1.89 5.62
CA PHE A 239 16.83 2.41 4.61
C PHE A 239 17.71 3.53 5.14
N ALA A 240 17.12 4.54 5.82
CA ALA A 240 17.84 5.68 6.35
C ALA A 240 18.85 5.25 7.42
N GLU A 241 18.47 4.33 8.30
CA GLU A 241 19.36 3.82 9.36
C GLU A 241 20.56 3.05 8.78
N ALA A 242 20.31 2.16 7.83
CA ALA A 242 21.38 1.35 7.21
C ALA A 242 22.36 2.24 6.42
N THR A 243 21.86 3.24 5.70
CA THR A 243 22.67 4.20 4.96
C THR A 243 23.49 5.07 5.91
N ARG A 244 22.90 5.55 7.01
CA ARG A 244 23.61 6.31 8.06
C ARG A 244 24.75 5.50 8.65
N LYS A 245 24.52 4.26 9.06
CA LYS A 245 25.56 3.37 9.59
C LYS A 245 26.72 3.17 8.63
N TYR A 246 26.44 3.08 7.32
CA TYR A 246 27.47 2.99 6.29
C TYR A 246 28.36 4.24 6.25
N ILE A 247 27.76 5.43 6.31
CA ILE A 247 28.46 6.71 6.31
C ILE A 247 29.23 6.93 7.64
N GLU A 248 28.60 6.67 8.79
CA GLU A 248 29.24 6.81 10.11
C GLU A 248 30.44 5.88 10.27
N ALA A 249 30.43 4.73 9.61
CA ALA A 249 31.56 3.81 9.56
C ALA A 249 32.67 4.26 8.57
N GLY A 250 32.53 5.40 7.90
CA GLY A 250 33.50 5.92 6.94
C GLY A 250 33.60 5.10 5.64
N LYS A 251 32.65 4.22 5.36
CA LYS A 251 32.70 3.32 4.19
C LYS A 251 32.59 4.07 2.85
N ASP A 252 31.92 5.22 2.85
CA ASP A 252 31.82 6.12 1.71
C ASP A 252 33.19 6.73 1.33
N LEU A 253 34.13 6.83 2.27
CA LEU A 253 35.48 7.35 2.08
C LEU A 253 36.49 6.26 1.62
N GLU A 254 36.15 4.99 1.71
CA GLU A 254 37.01 3.87 1.34
C GLU A 254 36.86 3.55 -0.17
N GLY A 255 37.94 3.68 -0.94
CA GLY A 255 37.96 3.35 -2.37
C GLY A 255 36.87 4.12 -3.15
N LYS A 256 35.91 3.40 -3.73
CA LYS A 256 34.74 3.97 -4.42
C LYS A 256 33.44 3.79 -3.59
N GLY A 257 33.52 3.88 -2.27
CA GLY A 257 32.35 3.74 -1.38
C GLY A 257 31.28 4.83 -1.59
N PHE A 258 31.66 5.99 -2.14
CA PHE A 258 30.75 7.09 -2.52
C PHE A 258 29.94 6.82 -3.80
N ASP A 259 30.26 5.77 -4.57
CA ASP A 259 29.45 5.40 -5.75
C ASP A 259 28.03 5.09 -5.31
N PRO A 260 26.97 5.72 -5.91
CA PRO A 260 25.59 5.49 -5.49
C PRO A 260 25.20 4.01 -5.41
N ARG A 261 25.72 3.16 -6.29
CA ARG A 261 25.48 1.71 -6.29
C ARG A 261 26.01 1.01 -5.04
N LYS A 262 27.00 1.59 -4.35
CA LYS A 262 27.58 1.10 -3.09
C LYS A 262 26.97 1.81 -1.88
N LEU A 263 26.81 3.13 -1.98
CA LEU A 263 26.27 3.98 -0.92
C LEU A 263 24.83 3.57 -0.55
N LEU A 264 24.02 3.23 -1.55
CA LEU A 264 22.61 2.87 -1.36
C LEU A 264 22.39 1.37 -1.11
N ALA A 265 23.39 0.53 -1.33
CA ALA A 265 23.28 -0.93 -1.18
C ALA A 265 22.85 -1.37 0.24
N PRO A 266 23.37 -0.83 1.35
CA PRO A 266 22.92 -1.20 2.69
C PRO A 266 21.43 -0.88 2.93
N GLY A 267 20.97 0.27 2.44
CA GLY A 267 19.55 0.66 2.51
C GLY A 267 18.66 -0.26 1.67
N PHE A 268 19.10 -0.62 0.47
CA PHE A 268 18.41 -1.60 -0.38
C PHE A 268 18.21 -2.96 0.32
N GLU A 269 19.26 -3.51 0.94
CA GLU A 269 19.16 -4.76 1.69
C GLU A 269 18.28 -4.64 2.94
N ALA A 270 18.29 -3.48 3.61
CA ALA A 270 17.42 -3.21 4.75
C ALA A 270 15.93 -3.20 4.35
N ILE A 271 15.58 -2.62 3.20
CA ILE A 271 14.21 -2.70 2.67
C ILE A 271 13.81 -4.15 2.39
N LYS A 272 14.69 -4.94 1.76
CA LYS A 272 14.41 -6.37 1.51
C LYS A 272 14.07 -7.12 2.80
N ALA A 273 14.86 -6.89 3.85
CA ALA A 273 14.64 -7.52 5.15
C ALA A 273 13.29 -7.11 5.76
N THR A 274 12.96 -5.81 5.75
CA THR A 274 11.68 -5.29 6.25
C THR A 274 10.50 -5.85 5.46
N VAL A 275 10.56 -5.83 4.13
CA VAL A 275 9.50 -6.36 3.26
C VAL A 275 9.27 -7.84 3.50
N LYS A 276 10.34 -8.63 3.62
CA LYS A 276 10.25 -10.06 3.92
C LYS A 276 9.56 -10.32 5.26
N GLU A 277 9.98 -9.63 6.32
CA GLU A 277 9.37 -9.72 7.65
C GLU A 277 7.87 -9.43 7.59
N LYS A 278 7.45 -8.37 6.86
CA LYS A 278 6.03 -8.06 6.71
C LYS A 278 5.27 -9.10 5.90
N MET A 279 5.84 -9.65 4.83
CA MET A 279 5.20 -10.73 4.07
C MET A 279 5.01 -12.00 4.93
N GLU A 280 5.97 -12.32 5.80
CA GLU A 280 5.88 -13.41 6.77
C GLU A 280 4.78 -13.13 7.81
N LEU A 281 4.77 -11.92 8.41
CA LEU A 281 3.77 -11.50 9.40
C LEU A 281 2.35 -11.51 8.83
N PHE A 282 2.18 -11.04 7.58
CA PHE A 282 0.88 -10.97 6.91
C PHE A 282 0.40 -12.32 6.37
N GLY A 283 1.27 -13.34 6.38
CA GLY A 283 0.97 -14.68 5.92
C GLY A 283 0.90 -14.83 4.39
N SER A 284 1.50 -13.90 3.62
CA SER A 284 1.43 -13.90 2.16
C SER A 284 2.53 -14.72 1.47
N VAL A 285 3.50 -15.25 2.21
CA VAL A 285 4.56 -16.11 1.67
C VAL A 285 3.97 -17.38 1.06
N ASN A 286 4.40 -17.74 -0.16
CA ASN A 286 3.90 -18.85 -0.97
C ASN A 286 2.38 -18.73 -1.32
N LYS A 287 1.89 -17.51 -1.52
CA LYS A 287 0.49 -17.23 -1.91
C LYS A 287 0.36 -16.67 -3.34
N ALA A 288 1.45 -16.61 -4.11
CA ALA A 288 1.45 -16.15 -5.49
C ALA A 288 0.77 -17.13 -6.46
#